data_14bd4815ab585d8485da3ad60ada6218
#
_entry.id   14bd4815ab585d8485da3ad60ada6218
#
_cell.length_a   1.000
_cell.length_b   1.000
_cell.length_c   1.000
_cell.angle_alpha   90.00
_cell.angle_beta   90.00
_cell.angle_gamma   90.00
#
_symmetry.space_group_name_H-M   'P 1'
#
loop_
_entity.id
_entity.type
_entity.pdbx_description
1 polymer ?
#
loop_
_entity_poly.entity_id
_entity_poly.type
_entity_poly.pdbx_seq_one_letter_code
_entity_poly.pdbx_strand_id
1 'polypeptide(L)'
;MGSAVAVVVTRAEAADGPLSTQLRSLGLNVLLWPAVRTAPAAGNALERALARIQDFDWIVFTSRHAVTAVIRWLPRLPPGVRVAAIGRATAQVLRHRGFSVDLLPNDANAAALVDAFATQGCAGAKILYPASSRALPMISQGLTQLGAEVHQVEGYRTEAALLDADDCRAWIEREVIGAVTFASPSAVIELERALGLPHFTRLLAQAAVVAIGPTTARALAERGRTAVLAETATLSGLANTTQRLLQTRP
;
A
#
# COMPACT_ATOMS: atom_id res chain seq x y z
N MET A 1 36.27 9.76 -2.08
CA MET A 1 35.15 8.95 -1.54
C MET A 1 33.88 9.57 -2.03
N GLY A 2 33.23 8.98 -3.04
CA GLY A 2 31.95 9.50 -3.55
C GLY A 2 30.93 9.50 -2.42
N SER A 3 30.27 10.64 -2.20
CA SER A 3 29.17 10.75 -1.22
C SER A 3 28.11 9.72 -1.60
N ALA A 4 27.89 8.72 -0.75
CA ALA A 4 26.89 7.68 -1.02
C ALA A 4 25.52 8.34 -1.14
N VAL A 5 24.97 8.33 -2.33
CA VAL A 5 23.68 8.96 -2.67
C VAL A 5 22.59 8.30 -1.82
N ALA A 6 21.72 9.11 -1.22
CA ALA A 6 20.67 8.60 -0.34
C ALA A 6 19.40 8.20 -1.12
N VAL A 7 18.69 7.20 -0.62
CA VAL A 7 17.38 6.77 -1.10
C VAL A 7 16.31 7.12 -0.08
N VAL A 8 15.33 7.89 -0.49
CA VAL A 8 14.18 8.25 0.33
C VAL A 8 13.11 7.15 0.26
N VAL A 9 12.72 6.64 1.43
CA VAL A 9 11.62 5.70 1.61
C VAL A 9 10.42 6.41 2.21
N THR A 10 9.34 6.56 1.44
CA THR A 10 8.15 7.35 1.83
C THR A 10 7.05 6.55 2.51
N ARG A 11 7.18 5.22 2.54
CA ARG A 11 6.17 4.36 3.15
C ARG A 11 6.26 4.35 4.68
N ALA A 12 5.13 4.03 5.32
CA ALA A 12 5.06 3.79 6.76
C ALA A 12 5.78 2.50 7.13
N GLU A 13 7.02 2.61 7.58
CA GLU A 13 7.78 1.51 8.18
C GLU A 13 8.81 2.05 9.19
N ALA A 14 9.30 1.18 10.07
CA ALA A 14 10.39 1.49 10.99
C ALA A 14 11.75 1.44 10.26
N ALA A 15 12.82 1.85 10.93
CA ALA A 15 14.16 1.86 10.35
C ALA A 15 14.65 0.46 9.91
N ASP A 16 14.20 -0.59 10.58
CA ASP A 16 14.40 -2.00 10.25
C ASP A 16 13.26 -2.60 9.40
N GLY A 17 12.42 -1.73 8.82
CA GLY A 17 11.32 -2.15 7.97
C GLY A 17 11.77 -2.86 6.70
N PRO A 18 10.85 -3.61 6.05
CA PRO A 18 11.23 -4.55 4.99
C PRO A 18 11.86 -3.88 3.76
N LEU A 19 11.40 -2.71 3.35
CA LEU A 19 11.99 -2.00 2.21
C LEU A 19 13.33 -1.38 2.60
N SER A 20 13.41 -0.72 3.76
CA SER A 20 14.64 -0.11 4.27
C SER A 20 15.74 -1.14 4.48
N THR A 21 15.42 -2.30 5.05
CA THR A 21 16.37 -3.42 5.23
C THR A 21 16.86 -3.94 3.89
N GLN A 22 15.97 -4.11 2.93
CA GLN A 22 16.35 -4.60 1.61
C GLN A 22 17.22 -3.59 0.84
N LEU A 23 16.91 -2.30 0.88
CA LEU A 23 17.74 -1.26 0.25
C LEU A 23 19.13 -1.21 0.89
N ARG A 24 19.23 -1.31 2.22
CA ARG A 24 20.52 -1.37 2.91
C ARG A 24 21.31 -2.62 2.58
N SER A 25 20.68 -3.79 2.45
CA SER A 25 21.35 -5.02 2.02
C SER A 25 21.91 -4.93 0.60
N LEU A 26 21.37 -4.04 -0.23
CA LEU A 26 21.87 -3.70 -1.56
C LEU A 26 22.96 -2.60 -1.53
N GLY A 27 23.44 -2.22 -0.35
CA GLY A 27 24.49 -1.22 -0.16
C GLY A 27 24.04 0.24 -0.26
N LEU A 28 22.74 0.50 -0.21
CA LEU A 28 22.19 1.86 -0.37
C LEU A 28 21.99 2.55 0.99
N ASN A 29 22.27 3.85 1.03
CA ASN A 29 21.98 4.69 2.18
C ASN A 29 20.49 5.07 2.18
N VAL A 30 19.78 4.86 3.28
CA VAL A 30 18.32 5.03 3.37
C VAL A 30 17.95 6.17 4.28
N LEU A 31 17.20 7.14 3.75
CA LEU A 31 16.49 8.18 4.48
C LEU A 31 15.02 7.75 4.63
N LEU A 32 14.57 7.63 5.86
CA LEU A 32 13.19 7.23 6.13
C LEU A 32 12.31 8.46 6.33
N TRP A 33 11.49 8.78 5.32
CA TRP A 33 10.52 9.87 5.33
C TRP A 33 9.09 9.35 5.23
N PRO A 34 8.56 8.72 6.29
CA PRO A 34 7.22 8.16 6.24
C PRO A 34 6.20 9.27 6.02
N ALA A 35 5.67 9.37 4.81
CA ALA A 35 4.69 10.40 4.46
C ALA A 35 3.28 10.06 4.99
N VAL A 36 3.02 8.78 5.24
CA VAL A 36 1.75 8.27 5.75
C VAL A 36 1.96 7.36 6.95
N ARG A 37 0.95 7.30 7.82
CA ARG A 37 0.86 6.31 8.90
C ARG A 37 -0.49 5.60 8.85
N THR A 38 -0.55 4.42 9.42
CA THR A 38 -1.82 3.72 9.66
C THR A 38 -2.30 3.99 11.07
N ALA A 39 -3.59 4.26 11.21
CA ALA A 39 -4.27 4.45 12.48
C ALA A 39 -5.51 3.52 12.56
N PRO A 40 -6.01 3.21 13.75
CA PRO A 40 -7.29 2.52 13.90
C PRO A 40 -8.41 3.25 13.16
N ALA A 41 -9.42 2.50 12.71
CA ALA A 41 -10.63 3.07 12.14
C ALA A 41 -11.32 4.01 13.14
N ALA A 42 -11.99 5.03 12.63
CA ALA A 42 -12.84 5.86 13.47
C ALA A 42 -14.17 5.15 13.75
N GLY A 43 -14.59 5.20 15.00
CA GLY A 43 -15.84 4.57 15.43
C GLY A 43 -15.79 3.05 15.46
N ASN A 44 -16.97 2.41 15.49
CA ASN A 44 -17.12 0.99 15.73
C ASN A 44 -17.80 0.24 14.57
N ALA A 45 -17.76 0.79 13.35
CA ALA A 45 -18.41 0.18 12.17
C ALA A 45 -17.82 -1.22 11.85
N LEU A 46 -16.49 -1.37 11.91
CA LEU A 46 -15.84 -2.66 11.74
C LEU A 46 -16.27 -3.65 12.81
N GLU A 47 -16.26 -3.25 14.08
CA GLU A 47 -16.64 -4.09 15.21
C GLU A 47 -18.08 -4.59 15.08
N ARG A 48 -19.04 -3.68 14.75
CA ARG A 48 -20.44 -4.06 14.51
C ARG A 48 -20.60 -5.02 13.33
N ALA A 49 -19.84 -4.82 12.25
CA ALA A 49 -19.90 -5.75 11.11
C ALA A 49 -19.32 -7.12 11.49
N LEU A 50 -18.22 -7.17 12.23
CA LEU A 50 -17.61 -8.41 12.69
C LEU A 50 -18.47 -9.17 13.72
N ALA A 51 -19.24 -8.47 14.56
CA ALA A 51 -20.22 -9.10 15.47
C ALA A 51 -21.32 -9.87 14.71
N ARG A 52 -21.52 -9.55 13.42
CA ARG A 52 -22.50 -10.19 12.54
C ARG A 52 -21.82 -10.91 11.37
N ILE A 53 -20.58 -11.35 11.54
CA ILE A 53 -19.78 -11.93 10.44
C ILE A 53 -20.44 -13.17 9.82
N GLN A 54 -21.26 -13.91 10.57
CA GLN A 54 -22.03 -15.06 10.07
C GLN A 54 -23.10 -14.69 9.03
N ASP A 55 -23.45 -13.40 8.91
CA ASP A 55 -24.41 -12.92 7.91
C ASP A 55 -23.75 -12.72 6.53
N PHE A 56 -22.42 -12.89 6.43
CA PHE A 56 -21.64 -12.70 5.23
C PHE A 56 -21.15 -14.03 4.66
N ASP A 57 -21.12 -14.13 3.34
CA ASP A 57 -20.54 -15.26 2.60
C ASP A 57 -19.02 -15.12 2.43
N TRP A 58 -18.54 -13.88 2.36
CA TRP A 58 -17.14 -13.57 2.14
C TRP A 58 -16.65 -12.42 3.01
N ILE A 59 -15.35 -12.48 3.33
CA ILE A 59 -14.59 -11.33 3.81
C ILE A 59 -13.39 -11.10 2.88
N VAL A 60 -13.21 -9.84 2.40
CA VAL A 60 -12.20 -9.46 1.43
C VAL A 60 -11.09 -8.65 2.08
N PHE A 61 -9.86 -9.13 1.97
CA PHE A 61 -8.68 -8.45 2.51
C PHE A 61 -7.79 -7.90 1.40
N THR A 62 -7.64 -6.58 1.35
CA THR A 62 -6.80 -5.90 0.37
C THR A 62 -5.47 -5.41 0.95
N SER A 63 -5.22 -5.63 2.24
CA SER A 63 -3.97 -5.27 2.88
C SER A 63 -3.75 -6.04 4.17
N ARG A 64 -2.48 -6.16 4.59
CA ARG A 64 -2.11 -6.69 5.91
C ARG A 64 -2.67 -5.85 7.06
N HIS A 65 -2.90 -4.54 6.85
CA HIS A 65 -3.50 -3.67 7.86
C HIS A 65 -4.97 -4.01 8.11
N ALA A 66 -5.72 -4.32 7.06
CA ALA A 66 -7.09 -4.84 7.19
C ALA A 66 -7.12 -6.18 7.95
N VAL A 67 -6.18 -7.08 7.66
CA VAL A 67 -6.03 -8.35 8.40
C VAL A 67 -5.78 -8.08 9.88
N THR A 68 -4.83 -7.21 10.22
CA THR A 68 -4.50 -6.86 11.61
C THR A 68 -5.70 -6.24 12.33
N ALA A 69 -6.45 -5.36 11.66
CA ALA A 69 -7.63 -4.71 12.23
C ALA A 69 -8.74 -5.72 12.54
N VAL A 70 -8.98 -6.67 11.64
CA VAL A 70 -10.04 -7.70 11.81
C VAL A 70 -9.66 -8.71 12.89
N ILE A 71 -8.43 -9.24 12.89
CA ILE A 71 -7.98 -10.27 13.82
C ILE A 71 -8.05 -9.81 15.28
N ARG A 72 -7.91 -8.52 15.53
CA ARG A 72 -8.05 -7.94 16.87
C ARG A 72 -9.42 -8.26 17.48
N TRP A 73 -10.47 -8.30 16.67
CA TRP A 73 -11.85 -8.52 17.10
C TRP A 73 -12.36 -9.92 16.77
N LEU A 74 -11.80 -10.54 15.73
CA LEU A 74 -12.23 -11.82 15.20
C LEU A 74 -10.99 -12.73 15.00
N PRO A 75 -10.51 -13.41 16.04
CA PRO A 75 -9.32 -14.26 15.95
C PRO A 75 -9.55 -15.53 15.13
N ARG A 76 -10.81 -15.91 14.90
CA ARG A 76 -11.22 -17.07 14.07
C ARG A 76 -12.49 -16.74 13.31
N LEU A 77 -12.61 -17.24 12.08
CA LEU A 77 -13.85 -17.14 11.30
C LEU A 77 -14.81 -18.27 11.66
N PRO A 78 -16.11 -17.99 11.71
CA PRO A 78 -17.11 -19.03 11.78
C PRO A 78 -17.14 -19.87 10.50
N PRO A 79 -17.59 -21.14 10.57
CA PRO A 79 -17.81 -21.95 9.36
C PRO A 79 -18.75 -21.26 8.37
N GLY A 80 -18.46 -21.41 7.09
CA GLY A 80 -19.28 -20.84 6.01
C GLY A 80 -18.81 -19.50 5.47
N VAL A 81 -18.02 -18.72 6.23
CA VAL A 81 -17.45 -17.45 5.74
C VAL A 81 -16.13 -17.71 5.02
N ARG A 82 -16.10 -17.41 3.73
CA ARG A 82 -14.92 -17.56 2.88
C ARG A 82 -14.03 -16.32 2.88
N VAL A 83 -12.75 -16.49 2.61
CA VAL A 83 -11.74 -15.44 2.65
C VAL A 83 -11.16 -15.18 1.26
N ALA A 84 -11.22 -13.93 0.82
CA ALA A 84 -10.48 -13.49 -0.36
C ALA A 84 -9.33 -12.56 0.05
N ALA A 85 -8.16 -12.73 -0.57
CA ALA A 85 -7.01 -11.87 -0.40
C ALA A 85 -6.59 -11.27 -1.74
N ILE A 86 -6.26 -9.97 -1.78
CA ILE A 86 -5.86 -9.29 -3.01
C ILE A 86 -4.54 -9.82 -3.60
N GLY A 87 -3.68 -10.42 -2.80
CA GLY A 87 -2.38 -10.90 -3.24
C GLY A 87 -1.63 -11.72 -2.19
N ARG A 88 -0.52 -12.32 -2.63
CA ARG A 88 0.27 -13.29 -1.85
C ARG A 88 0.72 -12.77 -0.49
N ALA A 89 1.15 -11.51 -0.40
CA ALA A 89 1.61 -10.93 0.86
C ALA A 89 0.49 -10.85 1.92
N THR A 90 -0.73 -10.48 1.51
CA THR A 90 -1.91 -10.47 2.39
C THR A 90 -2.34 -11.89 2.75
N ALA A 91 -2.35 -12.80 1.78
CA ALA A 91 -2.67 -14.21 1.98
C ALA A 91 -1.71 -14.89 2.97
N GLN A 92 -0.41 -14.56 2.91
CA GLN A 92 0.58 -15.09 3.84
C GLN A 92 0.31 -14.65 5.28
N VAL A 93 -0.02 -13.38 5.50
CA VAL A 93 -0.38 -12.88 6.84
C VAL A 93 -1.64 -13.59 7.36
N LEU A 94 -2.66 -13.78 6.52
CA LEU A 94 -3.88 -14.53 6.89
C LEU A 94 -3.54 -15.95 7.31
N ARG A 95 -2.77 -16.68 6.51
CA ARG A 95 -2.37 -18.07 6.80
C ARG A 95 -1.56 -18.20 8.09
N HIS A 96 -0.62 -17.29 8.35
CA HIS A 96 0.13 -17.26 9.61
C HIS A 96 -0.75 -17.00 10.84
N ARG A 97 -1.94 -16.45 10.63
CA ARG A 97 -2.96 -16.24 11.67
C ARG A 97 -4.02 -17.34 11.72
N GLY A 98 -3.83 -18.43 10.96
CA GLY A 98 -4.72 -19.58 10.95
C GLY A 98 -5.96 -19.43 10.07
N PHE A 99 -6.01 -18.42 9.18
CA PHE A 99 -7.11 -18.26 8.24
C PHE A 99 -6.82 -19.01 6.93
N SER A 100 -7.77 -19.78 6.43
CA SER A 100 -7.74 -20.28 5.06
C SER A 100 -7.99 -19.13 4.10
N VAL A 101 -7.40 -19.20 2.91
CA VAL A 101 -7.64 -18.22 1.83
C VAL A 101 -8.25 -18.98 0.66
N ASP A 102 -9.52 -18.70 0.38
CA ASP A 102 -10.34 -19.40 -0.60
C ASP A 102 -10.24 -18.79 -1.99
N LEU A 103 -9.95 -17.46 -2.07
CA LEU A 103 -9.76 -16.77 -3.33
C LEU A 103 -8.49 -15.91 -3.29
N LEU A 104 -7.61 -16.17 -4.24
CA LEU A 104 -6.35 -15.43 -4.42
C LEU A 104 -6.12 -15.22 -5.92
N PRO A 105 -6.19 -13.99 -6.45
CA PRO A 105 -5.91 -13.72 -7.84
C PRO A 105 -4.43 -13.91 -8.17
N ASN A 106 -4.12 -14.10 -9.45
CA ASN A 106 -2.74 -14.24 -9.93
C ASN A 106 -1.95 -12.94 -9.76
N ASP A 107 -2.58 -11.81 -10.04
CA ASP A 107 -2.01 -10.47 -9.87
C ASP A 107 -2.57 -9.77 -8.65
N ALA A 108 -1.70 -9.09 -7.89
CA ALA A 108 -2.07 -8.41 -6.66
C ALA A 108 -2.61 -6.99 -6.92
N ASN A 109 -3.76 -6.90 -7.60
CA ASN A 109 -4.43 -5.63 -7.89
C ASN A 109 -5.95 -5.78 -7.84
N ALA A 110 -6.66 -4.63 -7.83
CA ALA A 110 -8.10 -4.58 -7.69
C ALA A 110 -8.85 -5.21 -8.86
N ALA A 111 -8.40 -5.00 -10.09
CA ALA A 111 -9.01 -5.58 -11.29
C ALA A 111 -8.94 -7.11 -11.26
N ALA A 112 -7.76 -7.66 -11.01
CA ALA A 112 -7.56 -9.11 -10.93
C ALA A 112 -8.39 -9.76 -9.80
N LEU A 113 -8.60 -9.06 -8.68
CA LEU A 113 -9.48 -9.55 -7.63
C LEU A 113 -10.94 -9.59 -8.08
N VAL A 114 -11.43 -8.56 -8.77
CA VAL A 114 -12.78 -8.53 -9.34
C VAL A 114 -12.96 -9.62 -10.39
N ASP A 115 -11.97 -9.81 -11.29
CA ASP A 115 -11.98 -10.86 -12.31
C ASP A 115 -12.01 -12.28 -11.68
N ALA A 116 -11.26 -12.47 -10.59
CA ALA A 116 -11.29 -13.73 -9.85
C ALA A 116 -12.69 -14.01 -9.25
N PHE A 117 -13.36 -13.00 -8.74
CA PHE A 117 -14.75 -13.12 -8.27
C PHE A 117 -15.74 -13.34 -9.42
N ALA A 118 -15.51 -12.74 -10.59
CA ALA A 118 -16.33 -13.00 -11.79
C ALA A 118 -16.25 -14.47 -12.21
N THR A 119 -15.04 -15.05 -12.16
CA THR A 119 -14.81 -16.48 -12.45
C THR A 119 -15.41 -17.40 -11.40
N GLN A 120 -15.28 -17.05 -10.12
CA GLN A 120 -15.79 -17.84 -8.99
C GLN A 120 -17.32 -17.80 -8.88
N GLY A 121 -17.95 -16.71 -9.34
CA GLY A 121 -19.34 -16.39 -9.11
C GLY A 121 -19.60 -15.81 -7.73
N CYS A 122 -20.19 -14.60 -7.68
CA CYS A 122 -20.52 -13.95 -6.42
C CYS A 122 -21.90 -13.24 -6.44
N ALA A 123 -22.72 -13.51 -7.46
CA ALA A 123 -24.05 -12.94 -7.54
C ALA A 123 -24.90 -13.33 -6.31
N GLY A 124 -25.52 -12.36 -5.67
CA GLY A 124 -26.29 -12.52 -4.44
C GLY A 124 -25.47 -12.74 -3.17
N ALA A 125 -24.14 -12.88 -3.28
CA ALA A 125 -23.27 -13.06 -2.12
C ALA A 125 -23.16 -11.76 -1.30
N LYS A 126 -23.18 -11.89 0.03
CA LYS A 126 -22.89 -10.80 0.96
C LYS A 126 -21.40 -10.76 1.28
N ILE A 127 -20.77 -9.65 0.96
CA ILE A 127 -19.32 -9.49 1.06
C ILE A 127 -18.99 -8.39 2.06
N LEU A 128 -18.30 -8.74 3.15
CA LEU A 128 -17.68 -7.78 4.04
C LEU A 128 -16.32 -7.34 3.48
N TYR A 129 -16.15 -6.03 3.30
CA TYR A 129 -14.90 -5.44 2.79
C TYR A 129 -14.33 -4.42 3.80
N PRO A 130 -13.47 -4.86 4.74
CA PRO A 130 -12.71 -3.95 5.61
C PRO A 130 -11.65 -3.21 4.80
N ALA A 131 -11.90 -1.93 4.52
CA ALA A 131 -11.08 -1.11 3.63
C ALA A 131 -10.30 -0.03 4.39
N SER A 132 -9.30 0.56 3.73
CA SER A 132 -8.70 1.81 4.18
C SER A 132 -9.71 2.96 4.08
N SER A 133 -9.62 3.97 4.95
CA SER A 133 -10.37 5.23 4.81
C SER A 133 -10.17 5.92 3.45
N ARG A 134 -9.11 5.58 2.72
CA ARG A 134 -8.75 6.11 1.39
C ARG A 134 -8.85 5.04 0.28
N ALA A 135 -9.63 3.98 0.50
CA ALA A 135 -9.81 2.95 -0.51
C ALA A 135 -10.51 3.52 -1.74
N LEU A 136 -9.96 3.22 -2.91
CA LEU A 136 -10.61 3.53 -4.18
C LEU A 136 -11.83 2.64 -4.38
N PRO A 137 -12.90 3.12 -5.06
CA PRO A 137 -14.17 2.41 -5.16
C PRO A 137 -14.14 1.20 -6.10
N MET A 138 -13.04 0.94 -6.80
CA MET A 138 -12.94 -0.07 -7.86
C MET A 138 -13.37 -1.47 -7.40
N ILE A 139 -12.97 -1.90 -6.20
CA ILE A 139 -13.33 -3.24 -5.70
C ILE A 139 -14.81 -3.29 -5.33
N SER A 140 -15.31 -2.34 -4.53
CA SER A 140 -16.72 -2.35 -4.14
C SER A 140 -17.64 -2.19 -5.34
N GLN A 141 -17.34 -1.29 -6.27
CA GLN A 141 -18.10 -1.11 -7.49
C GLN A 141 -18.06 -2.35 -8.40
N GLY A 142 -16.86 -2.92 -8.61
CA GLY A 142 -16.71 -4.11 -9.46
C GLY A 142 -17.48 -5.31 -8.90
N LEU A 143 -17.38 -5.58 -7.60
CA LEU A 143 -18.13 -6.67 -6.96
C LEU A 143 -19.64 -6.42 -6.98
N THR A 144 -20.08 -5.19 -6.81
CA THR A 144 -21.51 -4.83 -6.93
C THR A 144 -22.02 -5.03 -8.36
N GLN A 145 -21.22 -4.69 -9.38
CA GLN A 145 -21.56 -4.94 -10.78
C GLN A 145 -21.68 -6.43 -11.11
N LEU A 146 -20.97 -7.30 -10.37
CA LEU A 146 -21.10 -8.75 -10.45
C LEU A 146 -22.30 -9.31 -9.67
N GLY A 147 -23.15 -8.42 -9.11
CA GLY A 147 -24.36 -8.80 -8.39
C GLY A 147 -24.16 -9.12 -6.91
N ALA A 148 -23.02 -8.83 -6.32
CA ALA A 148 -22.81 -9.01 -4.89
C ALA A 148 -23.36 -7.84 -4.06
N GLU A 149 -23.79 -8.13 -2.81
CA GLU A 149 -24.10 -7.14 -1.79
C GLU A 149 -22.84 -6.80 -1.01
N VAL A 150 -22.17 -5.68 -1.33
CA VAL A 150 -20.89 -5.29 -0.75
C VAL A 150 -21.09 -4.38 0.46
N HIS A 151 -20.67 -4.84 1.63
CA HIS A 151 -20.64 -4.08 2.86
C HIS A 151 -19.22 -3.58 3.14
N GLN A 152 -18.86 -2.43 2.54
CA GLN A 152 -17.58 -1.79 2.77
C GLN A 152 -17.59 -1.03 4.10
N VAL A 153 -16.63 -1.31 4.98
CA VAL A 153 -16.43 -0.63 6.25
C VAL A 153 -15.00 -0.10 6.37
N GLU A 154 -14.83 1.00 7.08
CA GLU A 154 -13.48 1.47 7.41
C GLU A 154 -12.83 0.48 8.38
N GLY A 155 -11.83 -0.26 7.92
CA GLY A 155 -11.05 -1.21 8.71
C GLY A 155 -9.86 -0.52 9.40
N TYR A 156 -9.27 0.48 8.75
CA TYR A 156 -8.16 1.28 9.26
C TYR A 156 -8.06 2.60 8.51
N ARG A 157 -7.39 3.58 9.12
CA ARG A 157 -7.10 4.87 8.51
C ARG A 157 -5.70 4.94 7.94
N THR A 158 -5.58 5.60 6.80
CA THR A 158 -4.31 6.10 6.29
C THR A 158 -4.30 7.61 6.48
N GLU A 159 -3.43 8.08 7.35
CA GLU A 159 -3.30 9.50 7.74
C GLU A 159 -1.92 10.02 7.33
N ALA A 160 -1.77 11.35 7.28
CA ALA A 160 -0.45 11.97 7.18
C ALA A 160 0.41 11.55 8.39
N ALA A 161 1.64 11.20 8.15
CA ALA A 161 2.61 11.01 9.23
C ALA A 161 3.16 12.36 9.69
N LEU A 162 3.64 12.39 10.93
CA LEU A 162 4.42 13.53 11.41
C LEU A 162 5.83 13.41 10.82
N LEU A 163 6.10 14.22 9.81
CA LEU A 163 7.39 14.31 9.14
C LEU A 163 8.07 15.61 9.58
N ASP A 164 9.34 15.54 9.93
CA ASP A 164 10.15 16.75 10.10
C ASP A 164 10.45 17.34 8.70
N ALA A 165 9.57 18.27 8.30
CA ALA A 165 9.63 18.85 6.97
C ALA A 165 10.89 19.73 6.78
N ASP A 166 11.39 20.34 7.83
CA ASP A 166 12.56 21.22 7.76
C ASP A 166 13.85 20.42 7.58
N ASP A 167 13.99 19.29 8.30
CA ASP A 167 15.10 18.34 8.05
C ASP A 167 15.03 17.78 6.63
N CYS A 168 13.84 17.38 6.16
CA CYS A 168 13.67 16.90 4.78
C CYS A 168 14.07 17.96 3.73
N ARG A 169 13.69 19.22 3.93
CA ARG A 169 14.07 20.33 3.02
C ARG A 169 15.56 20.55 3.01
N ALA A 170 16.23 20.51 4.19
CA ALA A 170 17.68 20.62 4.28
C ALA A 170 18.40 19.51 3.52
N TRP A 171 17.89 18.27 3.53
CA TRP A 171 18.40 17.16 2.72
C TRP A 171 18.22 17.40 1.22
N ILE A 172 17.06 17.92 0.80
CA ILE A 172 16.79 18.25 -0.61
C ILE A 172 17.76 19.33 -1.12
N GLU A 173 18.05 20.33 -0.30
CA GLU A 173 18.95 21.43 -0.68
C GLU A 173 20.41 21.00 -0.84
N ARG A 174 20.84 19.95 -0.14
CA ARG A 174 22.19 19.37 -0.28
C ARG A 174 22.40 18.59 -1.57
N GLU A 175 21.34 18.28 -2.32
CA GLU A 175 21.37 17.56 -3.60
C GLU A 175 22.03 16.15 -3.54
N VAL A 176 21.96 15.51 -2.37
CA VAL A 176 22.53 14.18 -2.12
C VAL A 176 21.50 13.03 -2.22
N ILE A 177 20.27 13.35 -2.64
CA ILE A 177 19.20 12.35 -2.80
C ILE A 177 19.23 11.81 -4.23
N GLY A 178 19.57 10.54 -4.39
CA GLY A 178 19.62 9.89 -5.70
C GLY A 178 18.34 9.25 -6.15
N ALA A 179 17.50 8.78 -5.20
CA ALA A 179 16.22 8.19 -5.52
C ALA A 179 15.16 8.46 -4.46
N VAL A 180 13.90 8.45 -4.86
CA VAL A 180 12.74 8.46 -3.97
C VAL A 180 11.76 7.35 -4.38
N THR A 181 11.31 6.58 -3.40
CA THR A 181 10.44 5.42 -3.61
C THR A 181 9.03 5.69 -3.08
N PHE A 182 8.01 5.39 -3.88
CA PHE A 182 6.61 5.55 -3.53
C PHE A 182 5.87 4.20 -3.61
N ALA A 183 5.33 3.76 -2.49
CA ALA A 183 4.58 2.51 -2.38
C ALA A 183 3.04 2.72 -2.41
N SER A 184 2.56 3.96 -2.51
CA SER A 184 1.14 4.27 -2.62
C SER A 184 0.89 5.68 -3.14
N PRO A 185 -0.28 5.96 -3.78
CA PRO A 185 -0.69 7.32 -4.14
C PRO A 185 -0.77 8.26 -2.93
N SER A 186 -1.22 7.75 -1.79
CA SER A 186 -1.32 8.55 -0.56
C SER A 186 0.02 9.09 -0.10
N ALA A 187 1.11 8.33 -0.27
CA ALA A 187 2.46 8.79 0.10
C ALA A 187 2.92 9.95 -0.81
N VAL A 188 2.53 9.95 -2.09
CA VAL A 188 2.81 11.07 -3.01
C VAL A 188 2.12 12.34 -2.53
N ILE A 189 0.82 12.25 -2.24
CA ILE A 189 -0.02 13.38 -1.82
C ILE A 189 0.48 13.97 -0.49
N GLU A 190 0.74 13.10 0.50
CA GLU A 190 1.12 13.58 1.82
C GLU A 190 2.55 14.10 1.88
N LEU A 191 3.47 13.54 1.09
CA LEU A 191 4.83 14.08 1.00
C LEU A 191 4.82 15.47 0.35
N GLU A 192 4.06 15.68 -0.73
CA GLU A 192 3.87 16.99 -1.34
C GLU A 192 3.31 18.00 -0.34
N ARG A 193 2.28 17.61 0.44
CA ARG A 193 1.68 18.46 1.46
C ARG A 193 2.68 18.85 2.55
N ALA A 194 3.49 17.90 3.01
CA ALA A 194 4.47 18.12 4.07
C ALA A 194 5.63 19.03 3.61
N LEU A 195 6.17 18.81 2.43
CA LEU A 195 7.30 19.55 1.90
C LEU A 195 6.91 20.92 1.31
N GLY A 196 5.66 21.03 0.84
CA GLY A 196 5.22 22.12 -0.05
C GLY A 196 5.68 21.91 -1.49
N LEU A 197 4.93 22.48 -2.43
CA LEU A 197 5.14 22.27 -3.86
C LEU A 197 6.57 22.59 -4.36
N PRO A 198 7.25 23.68 -3.93
CA PRO A 198 8.61 23.97 -4.42
C PRO A 198 9.62 22.88 -4.07
N HIS A 199 9.68 22.44 -2.82
CA HIS A 199 10.63 21.42 -2.36
C HIS A 199 10.27 20.03 -2.90
N PHE A 200 8.98 19.71 -2.99
CA PHE A 200 8.54 18.47 -3.61
C PHE A 200 8.95 18.39 -5.09
N THR A 201 8.73 19.46 -5.85
CA THR A 201 9.16 19.54 -7.26
C THR A 201 10.67 19.39 -7.38
N ARG A 202 11.44 20.08 -6.53
CA ARG A 202 12.92 19.98 -6.52
C ARG A 202 13.38 18.55 -6.21
N LEU A 203 12.78 17.90 -5.20
CA LEU A 203 13.05 16.49 -4.89
C LEU A 203 12.83 15.58 -6.09
N LEU A 204 11.69 15.72 -6.77
CA LEU A 204 11.36 14.90 -7.93
C LEU A 204 12.26 15.22 -9.14
N ALA A 205 12.78 16.43 -9.26
CA ALA A 205 13.68 16.81 -10.35
C ALA A 205 15.08 16.21 -10.18
N GLN A 206 15.62 16.21 -8.96
CA GLN A 206 16.98 15.75 -8.69
C GLN A 206 17.10 14.23 -8.51
N ALA A 207 16.04 13.54 -8.07
CA ALA A 207 16.07 12.13 -7.73
C ALA A 207 15.44 11.23 -8.82
N ALA A 208 15.88 9.98 -8.91
CA ALA A 208 15.14 8.95 -9.63
C ALA A 208 13.85 8.64 -8.87
N VAL A 209 12.71 8.77 -9.54
CA VAL A 209 11.38 8.53 -8.92
C VAL A 209 10.91 7.14 -9.27
N VAL A 210 10.72 6.29 -8.26
CA VAL A 210 10.30 4.90 -8.44
C VAL A 210 8.95 4.66 -7.78
N ALA A 211 7.99 4.18 -8.56
CA ALA A 211 6.64 3.84 -8.11
C ALA A 211 6.42 2.33 -8.08
N ILE A 212 5.78 1.83 -7.03
CA ILE A 212 5.51 0.39 -6.88
C ILE A 212 4.56 -0.16 -7.95
N GLY A 213 3.70 0.69 -8.52
CA GLY A 213 2.72 0.26 -9.50
C GLY A 213 1.99 1.42 -10.20
N PRO A 214 1.10 1.09 -11.17
CA PRO A 214 0.49 2.08 -12.08
C PRO A 214 -0.32 3.18 -11.38
N THR A 215 -1.06 2.87 -10.32
CA THR A 215 -1.86 3.86 -9.58
C THR A 215 -0.99 4.90 -8.89
N THR A 216 0.18 4.49 -8.37
CA THR A 216 1.15 5.39 -7.76
C THR A 216 1.86 6.24 -8.82
N ALA A 217 2.22 5.63 -9.96
CA ALA A 217 2.82 6.37 -11.09
C ALA A 217 1.86 7.42 -11.65
N ARG A 218 0.55 7.12 -11.73
CA ARG A 218 -0.45 8.09 -12.15
C ARG A 218 -0.52 9.29 -11.21
N ALA A 219 -0.51 9.07 -9.90
CA ALA A 219 -0.49 10.17 -8.93
C ALA A 219 0.74 11.08 -9.06
N LEU A 220 1.89 10.54 -9.50
CA LEU A 220 3.10 11.31 -9.82
C LEU A 220 2.98 12.04 -11.17
N ALA A 221 2.37 11.39 -12.18
CA ALA A 221 2.13 12.00 -13.50
C ALA A 221 1.19 13.22 -13.40
N GLU A 222 0.16 13.15 -12.56
CA GLU A 222 -0.74 14.28 -12.24
C GLU A 222 0.01 15.49 -11.64
N ARG A 223 1.25 15.28 -11.17
CA ARG A 223 2.19 16.29 -10.64
C ARG A 223 3.34 16.61 -11.59
N GLY A 224 3.16 16.26 -12.86
CA GLY A 224 4.14 16.53 -13.93
C GLY A 224 5.40 15.66 -13.86
N ARG A 225 5.41 14.54 -13.13
CA ARG A 225 6.58 13.67 -13.02
C ARG A 225 6.31 12.24 -13.47
N THR A 226 7.05 11.80 -14.49
CA THR A 226 7.09 10.40 -14.90
C THR A 226 7.95 9.63 -13.89
N ALA A 227 7.38 8.55 -13.34
CA ALA A 227 8.07 7.63 -12.46
C ALA A 227 8.44 6.35 -13.21
N VAL A 228 9.55 5.74 -12.82
CA VAL A 228 9.88 4.38 -13.25
C VAL A 228 9.04 3.41 -12.42
N LEU A 229 8.38 2.48 -13.10
CA LEU A 229 7.63 1.42 -12.43
C LEU A 229 8.59 0.35 -11.89
N ALA A 230 8.30 -0.15 -10.69
CA ALA A 230 8.95 -1.35 -10.19
C ALA A 230 8.69 -2.53 -11.14
N GLU A 231 9.69 -3.39 -11.36
CA GLU A 231 9.57 -4.57 -12.24
C GLU A 231 8.44 -5.51 -11.83
N THR A 232 8.21 -5.60 -10.53
CA THR A 232 7.06 -6.27 -9.93
C THR A 232 6.45 -5.36 -8.89
N ALA A 233 5.13 -5.39 -8.71
CA ALA A 233 4.42 -4.58 -7.71
C ALA A 233 4.65 -5.11 -6.28
N THR A 234 5.92 -5.27 -5.90
CA THR A 234 6.39 -5.77 -4.61
C THR A 234 7.47 -4.84 -4.03
N LEU A 235 7.75 -4.95 -2.74
CA LEU A 235 8.84 -4.19 -2.13
C LEU A 235 10.20 -4.58 -2.69
N SER A 236 10.38 -5.87 -3.03
CA SER A 236 11.60 -6.34 -3.67
C SER A 236 11.76 -5.78 -5.09
N GLY A 237 10.69 -5.75 -5.88
CA GLY A 237 10.72 -5.10 -7.19
C GLY A 237 11.03 -3.61 -7.09
N LEU A 238 10.47 -2.92 -6.08
CA LEU A 238 10.76 -1.51 -5.83
C LEU A 238 12.23 -1.29 -5.46
N ALA A 239 12.79 -2.11 -4.57
CA ALA A 239 14.20 -2.02 -4.14
C ALA A 239 15.17 -2.29 -5.30
N ASN A 240 14.96 -3.39 -6.05
CA ASN A 240 15.83 -3.79 -7.16
C ASN A 240 15.82 -2.75 -8.29
N THR A 241 14.64 -2.23 -8.64
CA THR A 241 14.52 -1.16 -9.65
C THR A 241 15.26 0.10 -9.19
N THR A 242 15.15 0.47 -7.90
CA THR A 242 15.86 1.61 -7.34
C THR A 242 17.37 1.44 -7.44
N GLN A 243 17.90 0.28 -7.04
CA GLN A 243 19.34 -0.02 -7.12
C GLN A 243 19.84 0.10 -8.56
N ARG A 244 19.16 -0.55 -9.51
CA ARG A 244 19.55 -0.51 -10.92
C ARG A 244 19.62 0.91 -11.47
N LEU A 245 18.65 1.75 -11.17
CA LEU A 245 18.64 3.16 -11.61
C LEU A 245 19.80 3.97 -11.04
N LEU A 246 20.21 3.69 -9.80
CA LEU A 246 21.36 4.38 -9.20
C LEU A 246 22.69 3.91 -9.75
N GLN A 247 22.81 2.64 -10.18
CA GLN A 247 24.00 2.10 -10.82
C GLN A 247 24.20 2.61 -12.27
N THR A 248 23.13 2.97 -12.95
CA THR A 248 23.15 3.46 -14.34
C THR A 248 23.24 4.99 -14.44
N ARG A 249 23.16 5.70 -13.32
CA ARG A 249 23.42 7.15 -13.29
C ARG A 249 24.93 7.41 -13.43
N PRO A 250 25.31 8.27 -14.39
CA PRO A 250 26.71 8.65 -14.59
C PRO A 250 27.30 9.40 -13.39
#